data_3fc9912cf76db5ebc93cb5e2f1ada60a
#
_entry.id   3fc9912cf76db5ebc93cb5e2f1ada60a
#
_cell.length_a   1.000
_cell.length_b   1.000
_cell.length_c   1.000
_cell.angle_alpha   90.00
_cell.angle_beta   90.00
_cell.angle_gamma   90.00
#
_symmetry.space_group_name_H-M   'P 1'
#
loop_
_entity.id
_entity.type
_entity.pdbx_description
1 polymer ?
#
loop_
_entity_poly.entity_id
_entity_poly.type
_entity_poly.pdbx_seq_one_letter_code
_entity_poly.pdbx_strand_id
1 'polypeptide(L)'
;ACVGISSMSYSDAITANTSEIKKLELSNALAGWIKTGILLEVGDPFEVDARGMWDAEGLILAPRHVLWYRVNKNGTARNFSSDDLFAVSEGNGELEVAIRPPSFYWFDKQGTFPPEILEAPEIPVSFTLEIRQSGALNNSRQNETDKNLRQIFGGSEDRPPRDFEYLPVLGESEVWSGRVVNNEYYVSAKLEDDVGIIKMPVNIELSETMLFSFDWLYESLPAAAAETSIAGHDYLSIALEFDNGQDLTWMWSKFLPKGTSFRCPLPWWSERETHYVLDSGSDGLGKWNSHSRNILDDYAEAVAGEPPKKIVGIWLIANNLFAKQDASASFRNITLVDDDEQVFSY
;
A
#
# COMPACT_ATOMS: atom_id res chain seq x y z
N ALA A 1 76.55 -10.99 -8.72
CA ALA A 1 75.38 -10.28 -9.19
C ALA A 1 74.21 -10.73 -8.34
N CYS A 2 73.88 -9.95 -7.29
CA CYS A 2 72.65 -10.16 -6.52
C CYS A 2 71.54 -9.28 -7.11
N VAL A 3 70.48 -9.89 -7.51
CA VAL A 3 69.28 -9.21 -7.95
C VAL A 3 68.41 -9.04 -6.70
N GLY A 4 68.23 -7.79 -6.29
CA GLY A 4 67.34 -7.41 -5.20
C GLY A 4 65.87 -7.50 -5.66
N ILE A 5 65.11 -8.34 -4.98
CA ILE A 5 63.66 -8.39 -5.12
C ILE A 5 63.08 -7.32 -4.13
N SER A 6 62.57 -6.26 -4.72
CA SER A 6 61.80 -5.23 -3.96
C SER A 6 60.46 -5.82 -3.56
N SER A 7 60.22 -6.01 -2.26
CA SER A 7 58.93 -6.35 -1.70
C SER A 7 58.01 -5.10 -1.77
N MET A 8 57.08 -5.12 -2.69
CA MET A 8 55.93 -4.20 -2.63
C MET A 8 55.09 -4.61 -1.43
N SER A 9 55.01 -3.73 -0.46
CA SER A 9 54.06 -3.82 0.65
C SER A 9 52.65 -3.57 0.12
N TYR A 10 51.80 -4.59 0.23
CA TYR A 10 50.38 -4.51 -0.02
C TYR A 10 49.71 -3.92 1.24
N SER A 11 49.89 -2.64 1.43
CA SER A 11 49.15 -1.86 2.42
C SER A 11 48.73 -0.58 1.71
N ASP A 12 47.58 -0.64 1.08
CA ASP A 12 46.80 0.61 0.91
C ASP A 12 45.46 0.29 0.27
N ALA A 13 44.46 0.87 0.90
CA ALA A 13 43.09 0.99 0.48
C ALA A 13 42.10 -0.07 0.99
N ILE A 14 42.04 -0.27 2.29
CA ILE A 14 40.72 -0.33 2.91
C ILE A 14 40.34 1.12 3.20
N THR A 15 39.83 1.83 2.23
CA THR A 15 39.00 2.99 2.48
C THR A 15 37.77 2.48 3.21
N ALA A 16 37.73 2.68 4.52
CA ALA A 16 36.54 2.51 5.30
C ALA A 16 35.49 3.39 4.64
N ASN A 17 34.49 2.74 4.03
CA ASN A 17 33.28 3.40 3.57
C ASN A 17 32.58 3.89 4.83
N THR A 18 32.89 5.10 5.27
CA THR A 18 32.19 5.79 6.35
C THR A 18 30.80 6.07 5.86
N SER A 19 29.84 5.27 6.29
CA SER A 19 28.43 5.54 6.03
C SER A 19 28.11 6.96 6.50
N GLU A 20 27.63 7.79 5.60
CA GLU A 20 27.20 9.14 5.95
C GLU A 20 25.94 9.06 6.81
N ILE A 21 25.96 9.69 7.98
CA ILE A 21 24.83 9.73 8.92
C ILE A 21 24.35 11.16 9.01
N LYS A 22 23.08 11.38 8.77
CA LYS A 22 22.40 12.69 8.94
C LYS A 22 21.30 12.57 9.96
N LYS A 23 21.21 13.58 10.83
CA LYS A 23 20.10 13.74 11.77
C LYS A 23 19.25 14.93 11.37
N LEU A 24 17.92 14.71 11.35
CA LEU A 24 16.95 15.74 11.05
C LEU A 24 15.87 15.73 12.13
N GLU A 25 15.43 16.94 12.51
CA GLU A 25 14.26 17.13 13.36
C GLU A 25 13.12 17.70 12.49
N LEU A 26 11.99 17.02 12.44
CA LEU A 26 10.81 17.46 11.73
C LEU A 26 9.79 17.93 12.77
N SER A 27 9.52 19.24 12.78
CA SER A 27 8.60 19.87 13.73
C SER A 27 7.28 20.32 13.14
N ASN A 28 7.17 20.33 11.82
CA ASN A 28 5.94 20.71 11.09
C ASN A 28 5.62 19.68 9.99
N ALA A 29 4.43 19.15 10.02
CA ALA A 29 3.94 18.22 8.99
C ALA A 29 3.78 18.87 7.61
N LEU A 30 3.72 20.19 7.53
CA LEU A 30 3.54 20.96 6.29
C LEU A 30 4.85 21.63 5.84
N ALA A 31 6.01 21.18 6.29
CA ALA A 31 7.30 21.74 5.91
C ALA A 31 7.66 21.51 4.43
N GLY A 32 6.92 20.67 3.72
CA GLY A 32 7.24 20.29 2.35
C GLY A 32 8.41 19.30 2.29
N TRP A 33 9.09 19.25 1.13
CA TRP A 33 10.27 18.41 0.94
C TRP A 33 11.52 19.04 1.56
N ILE A 34 12.16 18.29 2.44
CA ILE A 34 13.34 18.70 3.18
C ILE A 34 14.56 17.97 2.60
N LYS A 35 15.58 18.73 2.22
CA LYS A 35 16.84 18.22 1.73
C LYS A 35 17.67 17.64 2.88
N THR A 36 18.16 16.43 2.70
CA THR A 36 18.94 15.74 3.73
C THR A 36 20.44 16.04 3.68
N GLY A 37 20.93 16.49 2.52
CA GLY A 37 22.37 16.62 2.25
C GLY A 37 23.03 15.30 1.83
N ILE A 38 22.32 14.17 1.82
CA ILE A 38 22.84 12.88 1.38
C ILE A 38 22.69 12.78 -0.13
N LEU A 39 23.78 12.52 -0.84
CA LEU A 39 23.80 12.28 -2.27
C LEU A 39 23.80 10.79 -2.56
N LEU A 40 22.85 10.34 -3.36
CA LEU A 40 22.66 8.96 -3.76
C LEU A 40 22.83 8.78 -5.26
N GLU A 41 23.33 7.59 -5.65
CA GLU A 41 23.31 7.09 -7.02
C GLU A 41 22.27 5.97 -7.14
N VAL A 42 21.87 5.64 -8.36
CA VAL A 42 20.99 4.48 -8.61
C VAL A 42 21.60 3.21 -8.02
N GLY A 43 20.83 2.50 -7.20
CA GLY A 43 21.28 1.30 -6.53
C GLY A 43 21.86 1.51 -5.12
N ASP A 44 22.07 2.76 -4.69
CA ASP A 44 22.55 3.03 -3.34
C ASP A 44 21.48 2.70 -2.30
N PRO A 45 21.78 1.84 -1.32
CA PRO A 45 20.89 1.56 -0.22
C PRO A 45 20.97 2.64 0.86
N PHE A 46 19.84 2.92 1.49
CA PHE A 46 19.77 3.78 2.66
C PHE A 46 18.71 3.29 3.63
N GLU A 47 18.86 3.64 4.89
CA GLU A 47 17.91 3.34 5.95
C GLU A 47 17.62 4.59 6.80
N VAL A 48 16.45 4.63 7.39
CA VAL A 48 16.01 5.71 8.27
C VAL A 48 15.60 5.14 9.61
N ASP A 49 16.32 5.50 10.67
CA ASP A 49 15.84 5.31 12.04
C ASP A 49 14.94 6.51 12.37
N ALA A 50 13.64 6.32 12.37
CA ALA A 50 12.67 7.37 12.63
C ALA A 50 11.99 7.16 13.99
N ARG A 51 11.98 8.20 14.81
CA ARG A 51 11.34 8.22 16.13
C ARG A 51 10.30 9.33 16.17
N GLY A 52 9.17 9.03 16.75
CA GLY A 52 8.05 9.93 16.84
C GLY A 52 6.76 9.26 16.35
N MET A 53 5.66 9.93 16.57
CA MET A 53 4.35 9.53 16.11
C MET A 53 3.54 10.77 15.78
N TRP A 54 2.57 10.64 14.91
CA TRP A 54 1.61 11.67 14.62
C TRP A 54 0.23 11.27 15.17
N ASP A 55 -0.32 12.11 16.02
CA ASP A 55 -1.71 11.99 16.44
C ASP A 55 -2.59 12.81 15.48
N ALA A 56 -3.29 12.12 14.60
CA ALA A 56 -4.27 12.70 13.70
C ALA A 56 -5.67 12.50 14.29
N GLU A 57 -6.07 13.36 15.22
CA GLU A 57 -7.39 13.32 15.88
C GLU A 57 -7.73 11.95 16.53
N GLY A 58 -6.73 11.36 17.19
CA GLY A 58 -6.86 10.06 17.86
C GLY A 58 -6.40 8.87 17.03
N LEU A 59 -6.07 9.06 15.76
CA LEU A 59 -5.38 8.07 14.94
C LEU A 59 -3.87 8.25 15.10
N ILE A 60 -3.23 7.34 15.82
CA ILE A 60 -1.78 7.36 16.02
C ILE A 60 -1.09 6.71 14.84
N LEU A 61 -0.34 7.48 14.08
CA LEU A 61 0.40 7.06 12.89
C LEU A 61 1.90 6.92 13.17
N ALA A 62 2.44 5.76 12.88
CA ALA A 62 3.88 5.51 12.90
C ALA A 62 4.59 6.24 11.73
N PRO A 63 5.92 6.47 11.82
CA PRO A 63 6.65 7.18 10.77
C PRO A 63 6.42 6.62 9.36
N ARG A 64 6.40 5.31 9.15
CA ARG A 64 6.22 4.71 7.83
C ARG A 64 4.90 5.05 7.14
N HIS A 65 3.85 5.41 7.87
CA HIS A 65 2.55 5.79 7.30
C HIS A 65 2.52 7.22 6.77
N VAL A 66 3.45 8.07 7.22
CA VAL A 66 3.47 9.51 6.91
C VAL A 66 4.78 9.99 6.30
N LEU A 67 5.87 9.24 6.49
CA LEU A 67 7.19 9.61 6.00
C LEU A 67 7.37 9.14 4.55
N TRP A 68 7.72 10.09 3.69
CA TRP A 68 7.98 9.87 2.28
C TRP A 68 9.39 10.32 1.93
N TYR A 69 9.94 9.78 0.85
CA TYR A 69 11.22 10.16 0.30
C TYR A 69 11.16 10.29 -1.22
N ARG A 70 12.10 11.02 -1.78
CA ARG A 70 12.43 11.03 -3.21
C ARG A 70 13.91 11.35 -3.40
N VAL A 71 14.48 10.94 -4.52
CA VAL A 71 15.86 11.29 -4.89
C VAL A 71 15.79 12.35 -5.96
N ASN A 72 16.23 13.55 -5.60
CA ASN A 72 16.05 14.83 -6.29
C ASN A 72 14.57 15.25 -6.52
N LYS A 73 14.38 16.53 -6.82
CA LYS A 73 13.04 17.15 -6.98
C LYS A 73 12.18 16.58 -8.11
N ASN A 74 12.79 15.92 -9.08
CA ASN A 74 12.10 15.31 -10.22
C ASN A 74 11.91 13.80 -10.05
N GLY A 75 12.45 13.23 -8.97
CA GLY A 75 12.30 11.82 -8.64
C GLY A 75 10.87 11.46 -8.24
N THR A 76 10.54 10.20 -8.33
CA THR A 76 9.25 9.68 -7.86
C THR A 76 9.22 9.72 -6.33
N ALA A 77 8.15 10.30 -5.79
CA ALA A 77 7.87 10.24 -4.36
C ALA A 77 7.48 8.80 -3.97
N ARG A 78 8.12 8.30 -2.94
CA ARG A 78 7.88 6.95 -2.41
C ARG A 78 7.72 7.00 -0.90
N ASN A 79 6.96 6.06 -0.36
CA ASN A 79 6.94 5.75 1.06
C ASN A 79 7.86 4.56 1.35
N PHE A 80 8.02 4.24 2.62
CA PHE A 80 8.65 3.00 3.06
C PHE A 80 7.59 1.91 3.19
N SER A 81 7.83 0.74 2.58
CA SER A 81 6.86 -0.36 2.56
C SER A 81 6.81 -1.17 3.86
N SER A 82 7.79 -1.01 4.73
CA SER A 82 7.91 -1.74 5.99
C SER A 82 8.49 -0.89 7.12
N ASP A 83 8.40 -1.37 8.35
CA ASP A 83 8.84 -0.65 9.55
C ASP A 83 10.36 -0.51 9.70
N ASP A 84 11.15 -1.27 8.95
CA ASP A 84 12.61 -1.12 8.93
C ASP A 84 13.09 0.12 8.15
N LEU A 85 12.17 0.83 7.48
CA LEU A 85 12.39 2.06 6.74
C LEU A 85 13.65 2.00 5.85
N PHE A 86 13.81 0.89 5.18
CA PHE A 86 14.89 0.64 4.24
C PHE A 86 14.44 0.89 2.80
N ALA A 87 15.32 1.47 1.98
CA ALA A 87 15.08 1.66 0.56
C ALA A 87 16.37 1.63 -0.26
N VAL A 88 16.21 1.46 -1.57
CA VAL A 88 17.28 1.54 -2.55
C VAL A 88 16.97 2.67 -3.51
N SER A 89 17.95 3.51 -3.79
CA SER A 89 17.77 4.66 -4.68
C SER A 89 17.47 4.22 -6.12
N GLU A 90 16.40 4.77 -6.69
CA GLU A 90 16.04 4.57 -8.10
C GLU A 90 16.55 5.71 -9.00
N GLY A 91 17.21 6.71 -8.43
CA GLY A 91 17.70 7.89 -9.13
C GLY A 91 19.01 8.43 -8.60
N ASN A 92 19.59 9.39 -9.32
CA ASN A 92 20.78 10.10 -8.88
C ASN A 92 20.39 11.46 -8.33
N GLY A 93 20.98 11.86 -7.21
CA GLY A 93 20.82 13.18 -6.64
C GLY A 93 20.68 13.22 -5.13
N GLU A 94 20.26 14.36 -4.61
CA GLU A 94 20.08 14.56 -3.18
C GLU A 94 18.80 13.86 -2.70
N LEU A 95 18.91 13.11 -1.62
CA LEU A 95 17.76 12.53 -0.93
C LEU A 95 16.95 13.64 -0.26
N GLU A 96 15.67 13.67 -0.55
CA GLU A 96 14.70 14.58 0.08
C GLU A 96 13.67 13.74 0.84
N VAL A 97 13.23 14.22 2.01
CA VAL A 97 12.19 13.59 2.84
C VAL A 97 11.06 14.56 3.11
N ALA A 98 9.86 14.03 3.28
CA ALA A 98 8.68 14.82 3.64
C ALA A 98 7.73 14.02 4.52
N ILE A 99 6.94 14.72 5.33
CA ILE A 99 5.76 14.15 5.98
C ILE A 99 4.56 14.46 5.10
N ARG A 100 3.83 13.44 4.67
CA ARG A 100 2.56 13.62 3.98
C ARG A 100 1.42 13.56 5.00
N PRO A 101 0.70 14.67 5.21
CA PRO A 101 -0.48 14.67 6.07
C PRO A 101 -1.52 13.67 5.60
N PRO A 102 -2.22 12.96 6.51
CA PRO A 102 -3.31 12.07 6.13
C PRO A 102 -4.49 12.77 5.45
N SER A 103 -4.57 14.10 5.58
CA SER A 103 -5.64 14.92 5.03
C SER A 103 -5.58 15.14 3.52
N PHE A 104 -4.51 14.75 2.84
CA PHE A 104 -4.42 14.84 1.38
C PHE A 104 -3.58 13.71 0.78
N TYR A 105 -3.68 13.55 -0.56
CA TYR A 105 -2.92 12.60 -1.35
C TYR A 105 -2.08 13.32 -2.40
N TRP A 106 -0.99 12.67 -2.88
CA TRP A 106 -0.20 13.21 -3.97
C TRP A 106 -1.02 13.26 -5.26
N PHE A 107 -0.93 14.37 -6.00
CA PHE A 107 -1.58 14.52 -7.29
C PHE A 107 -0.68 14.05 -8.45
N ASP A 108 0.62 13.96 -8.21
CA ASP A 108 1.60 13.53 -9.19
C ASP A 108 2.63 12.57 -8.58
N LYS A 109 3.43 11.97 -9.45
CA LYS A 109 4.46 11.01 -9.05
C LYS A 109 5.62 11.64 -8.27
N GLN A 110 5.81 12.96 -8.37
CA GLN A 110 6.88 13.69 -7.71
C GLN A 110 6.53 14.11 -6.29
N GLY A 111 5.28 13.90 -5.89
CA GLY A 111 4.79 14.30 -4.57
C GLY A 111 4.73 15.82 -4.42
N THR A 112 4.16 16.52 -5.41
CA THR A 112 3.99 17.96 -5.32
C THR A 112 2.97 18.30 -4.25
N PHE A 113 3.36 19.14 -3.30
CA PHE A 113 2.45 19.69 -2.31
C PHE A 113 1.55 20.74 -2.97
N PRO A 114 0.22 20.65 -2.78
CA PRO A 114 -0.68 21.72 -3.19
C PRO A 114 -0.32 23.04 -2.51
N PRO A 115 -0.36 24.20 -3.22
CA PRO A 115 -0.04 25.49 -2.63
C PRO A 115 -0.85 25.79 -1.35
N GLU A 116 -2.12 25.47 -1.33
CA GLU A 116 -3.01 25.65 -0.19
C GLU A 116 -2.58 24.86 1.07
N ILE A 117 -1.90 23.74 0.88
CA ILE A 117 -1.33 22.95 1.99
C ILE A 117 -0.09 23.64 2.54
N LEU A 118 0.79 24.15 1.68
CA LEU A 118 2.02 24.84 2.10
C LEU A 118 1.73 26.20 2.76
N GLU A 119 0.61 26.83 2.41
CA GLU A 119 0.13 28.09 3.00
C GLU A 119 -0.74 27.87 4.25
N ALA A 120 -1.12 26.64 4.56
CA ALA A 120 -1.91 26.32 5.74
C ALA A 120 -1.11 26.57 7.04
N PRO A 121 -1.78 26.78 8.18
CA PRO A 121 -1.13 26.88 9.48
C PRO A 121 -0.29 25.65 9.77
N GLU A 122 0.85 25.85 10.45
CA GLU A 122 1.74 24.75 10.85
C GLU A 122 0.97 23.69 11.66
N ILE A 123 1.21 22.43 11.34
CA ILE A 123 0.73 21.29 12.13
C ILE A 123 1.92 20.75 12.91
N PRO A 124 1.98 21.01 14.23
CA PRO A 124 3.10 20.55 15.05
C PRO A 124 3.21 19.03 15.06
N VAL A 125 4.40 18.54 14.77
CA VAL A 125 4.78 17.13 14.89
C VAL A 125 6.16 17.05 15.55
N SER A 126 6.53 15.89 16.01
CA SER A 126 7.87 15.66 16.54
C SER A 126 8.41 14.35 16.00
N PHE A 127 9.20 14.44 14.94
CA PHE A 127 9.93 13.31 14.39
C PHE A 127 11.43 13.60 14.39
N THR A 128 12.19 12.65 14.92
CA THR A 128 13.66 12.63 14.80
C THR A 128 14.02 11.56 13.79
N LEU A 129 14.73 11.94 12.75
CA LEU A 129 15.22 11.02 11.71
C LEU A 129 16.74 10.90 11.81
N GLU A 130 17.24 9.68 11.80
CA GLU A 130 18.65 9.39 11.60
C GLU A 130 18.79 8.60 10.31
N ILE A 131 19.29 9.26 9.25
CA ILE A 131 19.37 8.70 7.91
C ILE A 131 20.80 8.22 7.67
N ARG A 132 20.94 6.98 7.24
CA ARG A 132 22.23 6.33 6.94
C ARG A 132 22.27 5.87 5.51
N GLN A 133 23.26 6.32 4.76
CA GLN A 133 23.64 5.68 3.53
C GLN A 133 24.46 4.44 3.88
N SER A 134 23.97 3.27 3.58
CA SER A 134 24.71 2.03 3.75
C SER A 134 25.72 1.90 2.60
N GLY A 135 27.00 1.71 2.90
CA GLY A 135 27.96 1.24 1.89
C GLY A 135 27.51 -0.11 1.35
N ALA A 136 27.88 -0.41 0.09
CA ALA A 136 27.42 -1.56 -0.71
C ALA A 136 26.83 -2.71 0.12
N LEU A 137 25.55 -2.99 -0.10
CA LEU A 137 24.78 -4.02 0.60
C LEU A 137 25.64 -5.25 0.92
N ASN A 138 25.77 -5.58 2.17
CA ASN A 138 25.95 -6.96 2.53
C ASN A 138 24.74 -7.70 1.96
N ASN A 139 24.90 -8.32 0.81
CA ASN A 139 23.92 -9.16 0.09
C ASN A 139 23.27 -10.24 0.99
N SER A 140 23.69 -10.34 2.25
CA SER A 140 23.18 -11.27 3.23
C SER A 140 21.79 -10.92 3.77
N ARG A 141 21.43 -9.64 3.99
CA ARG A 141 20.11 -9.30 4.57
C ARG A 141 18.98 -9.42 3.56
N GLN A 142 19.17 -8.88 2.35
CA GLN A 142 18.17 -9.02 1.29
C GLN A 142 18.02 -10.49 0.87
N ASN A 143 19.12 -11.24 0.77
CA ASN A 143 19.09 -12.68 0.51
C ASN A 143 18.56 -13.51 1.70
N GLU A 144 18.69 -13.07 2.94
CA GLU A 144 18.14 -13.79 4.10
C GLU A 144 16.64 -13.59 4.24
N THR A 145 16.14 -12.38 4.04
CA THR A 145 14.69 -12.11 4.05
C THR A 145 14.01 -12.80 2.86
N ASP A 146 14.55 -12.69 1.66
CA ASP A 146 14.06 -13.40 0.46
C ASP A 146 14.21 -14.91 0.56
N LYS A 147 15.30 -15.41 1.13
CA LYS A 147 15.49 -16.86 1.36
C LYS A 147 14.58 -17.42 2.43
N ASN A 148 14.39 -16.70 3.53
CA ASN A 148 13.50 -17.14 4.59
C ASN A 148 12.04 -17.15 4.15
N LEU A 149 11.60 -16.15 3.36
CA LEU A 149 10.25 -16.13 2.78
C LEU A 149 10.08 -17.24 1.73
N ARG A 150 11.06 -17.47 0.86
CA ARG A 150 11.04 -18.56 -0.14
C ARG A 150 11.09 -19.95 0.51
N GLN A 151 11.77 -20.10 1.64
CA GLN A 151 11.95 -21.38 2.32
C GLN A 151 10.73 -21.76 3.18
N ILE A 152 10.01 -20.76 3.71
CA ILE A 152 8.81 -20.97 4.53
C ILE A 152 7.58 -21.27 3.66
N PHE A 153 7.48 -20.71 2.45
CA PHE A 153 6.27 -20.77 1.64
C PHE A 153 6.35 -21.58 0.34
N GLY A 154 7.50 -22.21 0.03
CA GLY A 154 7.63 -23.22 -1.03
C GLY A 154 7.21 -22.79 -2.44
N GLY A 155 7.15 -21.48 -2.75
CA GLY A 155 6.80 -20.93 -4.07
C GLY A 155 7.26 -19.48 -4.21
N SER A 156 7.43 -19.01 -5.46
CA SER A 156 7.66 -17.59 -5.70
C SER A 156 6.38 -16.80 -5.38
N GLU A 157 6.45 -15.91 -4.40
CA GLU A 157 5.39 -14.93 -4.18
C GLU A 157 5.62 -13.72 -5.08
N ASP A 158 4.53 -13.24 -5.71
CA ASP A 158 4.51 -11.97 -6.42
C ASP A 158 4.15 -10.85 -5.43
N ARG A 159 4.95 -9.79 -5.35
CA ARG A 159 4.69 -8.60 -4.52
C ARG A 159 4.98 -7.32 -5.31
N PRO A 160 3.94 -6.52 -5.63
CA PRO A 160 2.51 -6.83 -5.49
C PRO A 160 2.09 -8.07 -6.30
N PRO A 161 0.87 -8.59 -6.11
CA PRO A 161 0.32 -9.63 -6.98
C PRO A 161 0.42 -9.23 -8.45
N ARG A 162 0.63 -10.21 -9.34
CA ARG A 162 0.76 -9.94 -10.79
C ARG A 162 -0.43 -9.13 -11.30
N ASP A 163 -0.18 -8.26 -12.27
CA ASP A 163 -1.17 -7.37 -12.90
C ASP A 163 -1.80 -6.30 -11.98
N PHE A 164 -1.49 -6.34 -10.68
CA PHE A 164 -1.84 -5.29 -9.73
C PHE A 164 -0.66 -4.35 -9.48
N GLU A 165 -0.99 -3.10 -9.22
CA GLU A 165 -0.06 -2.08 -8.76
C GLU A 165 -0.61 -1.37 -7.52
N TYR A 166 0.27 -0.94 -6.61
CA TYR A 166 -0.13 -0.09 -5.49
C TYR A 166 -0.56 1.28 -6.00
N LEU A 167 -1.56 1.86 -5.35
CA LEU A 167 -1.95 3.24 -5.65
C LEU A 167 -0.81 4.19 -5.29
N PRO A 168 -0.26 4.96 -6.24
CA PRO A 168 0.87 5.84 -5.97
C PRO A 168 0.58 6.87 -4.86
N VAL A 169 -0.68 7.26 -4.74
CA VAL A 169 -1.13 8.26 -3.76
C VAL A 169 -1.13 7.77 -2.31
N LEU A 170 -1.23 6.45 -2.10
CA LEU A 170 -1.16 5.82 -0.77
C LEU A 170 0.20 5.21 -0.51
N GLY A 171 0.87 4.76 -1.55
CA GLY A 171 2.19 4.14 -1.51
C GLY A 171 2.14 2.62 -1.42
N GLU A 172 3.33 2.05 -1.33
CA GLU A 172 3.55 0.60 -1.26
C GLU A 172 3.44 0.09 0.17
N SER A 173 3.09 -1.18 0.33
CA SER A 173 3.05 -1.90 1.60
C SER A 173 3.41 -3.37 1.38
N GLU A 174 3.60 -4.12 2.46
CA GLU A 174 3.82 -5.56 2.41
C GLU A 174 2.54 -6.39 2.59
N VAL A 175 1.39 -5.71 2.61
CA VAL A 175 0.08 -6.31 2.88
C VAL A 175 -0.28 -7.38 1.85
N TRP A 176 -0.06 -7.10 0.56
CA TRP A 176 -0.55 -7.94 -0.53
C TRP A 176 0.53 -8.82 -1.14
N SER A 177 0.19 -10.10 -1.34
CA SER A 177 1.01 -11.07 -2.09
C SER A 177 0.16 -11.95 -2.98
N GLY A 178 0.75 -12.38 -4.11
CA GLY A 178 0.16 -13.36 -5.02
C GLY A 178 0.97 -14.65 -5.02
N ARG A 179 0.29 -15.80 -5.06
CA ARG A 179 0.96 -17.11 -5.09
C ARG A 179 0.12 -18.17 -5.79
N VAL A 180 0.80 -19.15 -6.34
CA VAL A 180 0.16 -20.36 -6.88
C VAL A 180 0.16 -21.45 -5.81
N VAL A 181 -1.00 -22.00 -5.50
CA VAL A 181 -1.17 -23.16 -4.60
C VAL A 181 -2.06 -24.18 -5.31
N ASN A 182 -1.59 -25.41 -5.46
CA ASN A 182 -2.32 -26.47 -6.16
C ASN A 182 -2.79 -26.09 -7.58
N ASN A 183 -1.98 -25.35 -8.32
CA ASN A 183 -2.26 -24.86 -9.68
C ASN A 183 -3.33 -23.73 -9.75
N GLU A 184 -3.77 -23.18 -8.64
CA GLU A 184 -4.65 -22.01 -8.58
C GLU A 184 -3.88 -20.81 -8.07
N TYR A 185 -4.13 -19.64 -8.64
CA TYR A 185 -3.54 -18.38 -8.21
C TYR A 185 -4.43 -17.70 -7.17
N TYR A 186 -3.83 -17.33 -6.03
CA TYR A 186 -4.48 -16.60 -4.96
C TYR A 186 -3.82 -15.24 -4.77
N VAL A 187 -4.63 -14.24 -4.50
CA VAL A 187 -4.17 -12.97 -3.96
C VAL A 187 -4.51 -12.95 -2.48
N SER A 188 -3.53 -12.72 -1.63
CA SER A 188 -3.69 -12.75 -0.18
C SER A 188 -3.27 -11.45 0.45
N ALA A 189 -4.02 -11.01 1.45
CA ALA A 189 -3.68 -9.91 2.34
C ALA A 189 -3.36 -10.41 3.74
N LYS A 190 -2.34 -9.83 4.34
CA LYS A 190 -2.03 -9.96 5.76
C LYS A 190 -1.87 -8.56 6.34
N LEU A 191 -2.72 -8.20 7.30
CA LEU A 191 -2.74 -6.90 7.96
C LEU A 191 -2.15 -7.02 9.35
N GLU A 192 -1.12 -6.23 9.62
CA GLU A 192 -0.45 -6.06 10.91
C GLU A 192 -0.15 -4.56 11.09
N ASP A 193 -1.11 -3.78 11.60
CA ASP A 193 -1.04 -2.31 11.74
C ASP A 193 -0.64 -1.61 10.43
N ASP A 194 -1.36 -1.93 9.33
CA ASP A 194 -1.01 -1.47 8.00
C ASP A 194 -2.22 -1.14 7.12
N VAL A 195 -1.94 -0.55 5.98
CA VAL A 195 -2.89 -0.33 4.90
C VAL A 195 -2.24 -0.62 3.55
N GLY A 196 -2.98 -1.27 2.68
CA GLY A 196 -2.56 -1.50 1.31
C GLY A 196 -3.75 -1.50 0.37
N ILE A 197 -3.68 -0.69 -0.67
CA ILE A 197 -4.66 -0.68 -1.76
C ILE A 197 -3.93 -0.97 -3.05
N ILE A 198 -4.35 -2.02 -3.73
CA ILE A 198 -3.84 -2.41 -5.04
C ILE A 198 -4.95 -2.34 -6.08
N LYS A 199 -4.57 -1.92 -7.29
CA LYS A 199 -5.47 -1.73 -8.42
C LYS A 199 -4.94 -2.48 -9.63
N MET A 200 -5.83 -3.16 -10.33
CA MET A 200 -5.64 -3.67 -11.68
C MET A 200 -6.43 -2.79 -12.64
N PRO A 201 -5.78 -2.01 -13.51
CA PRO A 201 -6.47 -1.24 -14.53
C PRO A 201 -7.16 -2.17 -15.56
N VAL A 202 -8.41 -1.89 -15.86
CA VAL A 202 -9.18 -2.57 -16.91
C VAL A 202 -9.93 -1.52 -17.75
N ASN A 203 -10.49 -1.92 -18.87
CA ASN A 203 -11.36 -1.08 -19.68
C ASN A 203 -12.44 -1.96 -20.31
N ILE A 204 -13.51 -2.19 -19.56
CA ILE A 204 -14.57 -3.15 -19.92
C ILE A 204 -15.90 -2.39 -19.98
N GLU A 205 -16.60 -2.48 -21.11
CA GLU A 205 -17.95 -1.94 -21.26
C GLU A 205 -18.91 -2.69 -20.33
N LEU A 206 -19.75 -1.96 -19.63
CA LEU A 206 -20.67 -2.51 -18.66
C LEU A 206 -22.05 -2.72 -19.30
N SER A 207 -22.60 -3.92 -19.17
CA SER A 207 -23.94 -4.29 -19.64
C SER A 207 -24.90 -4.54 -18.46
N GLU A 208 -26.20 -4.60 -18.75
CA GLU A 208 -27.23 -4.89 -17.75
C GLU A 208 -27.16 -6.34 -17.21
N THR A 209 -26.54 -7.24 -17.97
CA THR A 209 -26.43 -8.67 -17.63
C THR A 209 -25.09 -9.02 -16.98
N MET A 210 -24.16 -8.07 -16.89
CA MET A 210 -22.82 -8.35 -16.41
C MET A 210 -22.78 -8.79 -14.96
N LEU A 211 -22.17 -9.95 -14.74
CA LEU A 211 -21.94 -10.53 -13.42
C LEU A 211 -20.47 -10.38 -13.02
N PHE A 212 -20.25 -9.90 -11.82
CA PHE A 212 -18.95 -9.93 -11.15
C PHE A 212 -18.92 -11.09 -10.17
N SER A 213 -17.99 -12.02 -10.38
CA SER A 213 -17.86 -13.21 -9.54
C SER A 213 -16.47 -13.33 -8.97
N PHE A 214 -16.39 -13.80 -7.73
CA PHE A 214 -15.14 -14.04 -7.03
C PHE A 214 -15.36 -14.99 -5.86
N ASP A 215 -14.29 -15.64 -5.44
CA ASP A 215 -14.23 -16.36 -4.18
C ASP A 215 -13.38 -15.57 -3.20
N TRP A 216 -13.81 -15.47 -1.94
CA TRP A 216 -12.99 -15.00 -0.85
C TRP A 216 -12.95 -15.94 0.35
N LEU A 217 -11.84 -15.92 1.05
CA LEU A 217 -11.64 -16.61 2.31
C LEU A 217 -11.10 -15.62 3.31
N TYR A 218 -11.83 -15.34 4.36
CA TYR A 218 -11.35 -14.53 5.49
C TYR A 218 -11.01 -15.44 6.66
N GLU A 219 -9.81 -15.30 7.18
CA GLU A 219 -9.37 -15.99 8.40
C GLU A 219 -9.81 -15.20 9.64
N SER A 220 -9.73 -13.87 9.56
CA SER A 220 -10.09 -12.93 10.61
C SER A 220 -10.52 -11.59 10.04
N LEU A 221 -11.28 -10.82 10.84
CA LEU A 221 -11.82 -9.51 10.49
C LEU A 221 -11.20 -8.42 11.38
N PRO A 222 -10.71 -7.30 10.82
CA PRO A 222 -9.93 -6.32 11.56
C PRO A 222 -10.77 -5.37 12.43
N ALA A 223 -12.04 -5.16 12.11
CA ALA A 223 -12.84 -4.13 12.76
C ALA A 223 -13.08 -4.40 14.26
N ALA A 224 -12.97 -3.35 15.07
CA ALA A 224 -13.32 -3.36 16.49
C ALA A 224 -14.71 -2.73 16.77
N ALA A 225 -15.27 -2.00 15.81
CA ALA A 225 -16.58 -1.36 15.84
C ALA A 225 -17.18 -1.38 14.43
N ALA A 226 -18.42 -0.92 14.29
CA ALA A 226 -19.08 -0.83 12.99
C ALA A 226 -18.30 0.07 12.01
N GLU A 227 -18.09 -0.42 10.81
CA GLU A 227 -17.22 0.17 9.78
C GLU A 227 -17.79 1.47 9.19
N THR A 228 -18.99 1.86 9.58
CA THR A 228 -19.65 3.14 9.21
C THR A 228 -19.05 4.38 9.88
N SER A 229 -18.17 4.20 10.85
CA SER A 229 -17.47 5.27 11.55
C SER A 229 -15.96 5.24 11.23
N ILE A 230 -15.28 6.38 11.30
CA ILE A 230 -13.84 6.46 11.08
C ILE A 230 -13.09 5.47 12.00
N ALA A 231 -13.39 5.49 13.30
CA ALA A 231 -12.72 4.63 14.28
C ALA A 231 -12.97 3.12 14.09
N GLY A 232 -14.04 2.74 13.40
CA GLY A 232 -14.36 1.34 13.08
C GLY A 232 -14.00 0.93 11.66
N HIS A 233 -13.44 1.84 10.85
CA HIS A 233 -13.28 1.65 9.41
C HIS A 233 -12.06 0.83 9.02
N ASP A 234 -11.93 -0.34 9.66
CA ASP A 234 -10.95 -1.37 9.35
C ASP A 234 -11.63 -2.52 8.60
N TYR A 235 -11.12 -2.86 7.42
CA TYR A 235 -11.76 -3.85 6.56
C TYR A 235 -10.81 -4.39 5.49
N LEU A 236 -11.21 -5.53 4.91
CA LEU A 236 -10.67 -6.06 3.67
C LEU A 236 -11.82 -6.17 2.66
N SER A 237 -11.53 -5.93 1.39
CA SER A 237 -12.59 -5.87 0.38
C SER A 237 -12.07 -6.06 -1.04
N ILE A 238 -13.01 -6.27 -1.95
CA ILE A 238 -12.83 -6.18 -3.39
C ILE A 238 -13.78 -5.14 -3.95
N ALA A 239 -13.32 -4.33 -4.90
CA ALA A 239 -14.10 -3.24 -5.45
C ALA A 239 -13.97 -3.12 -6.98
N LEU A 240 -14.96 -2.49 -7.58
CA LEU A 240 -14.93 -2.03 -8.97
C LEU A 240 -14.94 -0.51 -9.00
N GLU A 241 -14.02 0.05 -9.78
CA GLU A 241 -13.99 1.47 -10.13
C GLU A 241 -14.66 1.69 -11.48
N PHE A 242 -15.45 2.73 -11.57
CA PHE A 242 -16.23 3.05 -12.75
C PHE A 242 -15.78 4.35 -13.44
N ASP A 243 -16.14 4.48 -14.72
CA ASP A 243 -15.80 5.64 -15.55
C ASP A 243 -16.43 6.97 -15.10
N ASN A 244 -17.45 6.91 -14.24
CA ASN A 244 -18.08 8.08 -13.62
C ASN A 244 -17.42 8.53 -12.30
N GLY A 245 -16.31 7.90 -11.93
CA GLY A 245 -15.54 8.22 -10.72
C GLY A 245 -16.09 7.66 -9.42
N GLN A 246 -17.10 6.79 -9.49
CA GLN A 246 -17.62 6.07 -8.33
C GLN A 246 -16.95 4.71 -8.20
N ASP A 247 -16.85 4.22 -6.97
CA ASP A 247 -16.40 2.87 -6.64
C ASP A 247 -17.49 2.14 -5.86
N LEU A 248 -17.70 0.88 -6.17
CA LEU A 248 -18.53 -0.04 -5.39
C LEU A 248 -17.65 -1.12 -4.77
N THR A 249 -17.63 -1.15 -3.44
CA THR A 249 -16.74 -1.96 -2.61
C THR A 249 -17.54 -3.03 -1.88
N TRP A 250 -17.39 -4.29 -2.28
CA TRP A 250 -17.99 -5.41 -1.56
C TRP A 250 -17.07 -5.85 -0.43
N MET A 251 -17.64 -6.00 0.77
CA MET A 251 -16.88 -6.30 1.98
C MET A 251 -17.56 -7.35 2.86
N TRP A 252 -16.76 -7.94 3.73
CA TRP A 252 -17.24 -8.72 4.86
C TRP A 252 -17.17 -7.86 6.12
N SER A 253 -18.32 -7.63 6.76
CA SER A 253 -18.37 -6.85 7.98
C SER A 253 -18.44 -7.74 9.22
N LYS A 254 -17.77 -7.34 10.27
CA LYS A 254 -17.88 -8.01 11.58
C LYS A 254 -19.17 -7.65 12.30
N PHE A 255 -19.69 -6.44 12.08
CA PHE A 255 -20.77 -5.86 12.88
C PHE A 255 -22.04 -5.51 12.10
N LEU A 256 -21.91 -5.17 10.82
CA LEU A 256 -23.03 -4.73 10.00
C LEU A 256 -23.75 -5.93 9.36
N PRO A 257 -25.08 -5.90 9.26
CA PRO A 257 -25.83 -6.96 8.58
C PRO A 257 -25.54 -7.01 7.08
N LYS A 258 -25.70 -8.21 6.49
CA LYS A 258 -25.69 -8.37 5.02
C LYS A 258 -26.71 -7.47 4.35
N GLY A 259 -26.34 -6.91 3.19
CA GLY A 259 -27.16 -5.95 2.44
C GLY A 259 -27.06 -4.51 2.96
N THR A 260 -26.28 -4.25 4.02
CA THR A 260 -26.01 -2.88 4.44
C THR A 260 -25.13 -2.18 3.41
N SER A 261 -25.54 -1.00 2.95
CA SER A 261 -24.70 -0.12 2.15
C SER A 261 -24.47 1.21 2.87
N PHE A 262 -23.27 1.78 2.70
CA PHE A 262 -22.91 3.06 3.30
C PHE A 262 -21.78 3.74 2.53
N ARG A 263 -21.73 5.07 2.57
CA ARG A 263 -20.60 5.84 2.04
C ARG A 263 -19.39 5.70 2.95
N CYS A 264 -18.20 5.62 2.35
CA CYS A 264 -16.95 5.62 3.10
C CYS A 264 -16.93 6.80 4.09
N PRO A 265 -16.66 6.57 5.40
CA PRO A 265 -16.66 7.64 6.39
C PRO A 265 -15.41 8.52 6.32
N LEU A 266 -14.38 8.11 5.56
CA LEU A 266 -13.16 8.88 5.41
C LEU A 266 -13.42 10.06 4.47
N PRO A 267 -12.97 11.28 4.82
CA PRO A 267 -12.97 12.43 3.91
C PRO A 267 -12.42 12.04 2.56
N TRP A 268 -12.42 12.59 1.50
CA TRP A 268 -11.87 12.22 0.18
C TRP A 268 -12.48 10.97 -0.46
N TRP A 269 -12.75 9.91 0.33
CA TRP A 269 -13.34 8.66 -0.16
C TRP A 269 -14.86 8.71 -0.13
N SER A 270 -15.45 9.50 0.77
CA SER A 270 -16.90 9.63 0.95
C SER A 270 -17.67 10.08 -0.30
N GLU A 271 -17.02 10.80 -1.19
CA GLU A 271 -17.65 11.26 -2.43
C GLU A 271 -17.64 10.23 -3.54
N ARG A 272 -16.75 9.22 -3.46
CA ARG A 272 -16.55 8.23 -4.51
C ARG A 272 -16.85 6.80 -4.10
N GLU A 273 -16.53 6.40 -2.88
CA GLU A 273 -16.58 5.01 -2.45
C GLU A 273 -17.85 4.69 -1.68
N THR A 274 -18.54 3.64 -2.12
CA THR A 274 -19.69 3.05 -1.43
C THR A 274 -19.39 1.61 -1.07
N HIS A 275 -19.54 1.29 0.21
CA HIS A 275 -19.42 -0.07 0.73
C HIS A 275 -20.75 -0.82 0.66
N TYR A 276 -20.67 -2.12 0.33
CA TYR A 276 -21.80 -3.04 0.33
C TYR A 276 -21.41 -4.33 1.05
N VAL A 277 -22.14 -4.66 2.10
CA VAL A 277 -21.85 -5.83 2.96
C VAL A 277 -22.43 -7.09 2.36
N LEU A 278 -21.59 -8.00 1.87
CA LEU A 278 -22.01 -9.31 1.35
C LEU A 278 -22.04 -10.39 2.42
N ASP A 279 -21.05 -10.40 3.30
CA ASP A 279 -20.98 -11.35 4.42
C ASP A 279 -20.86 -10.61 5.75
N SER A 280 -21.34 -11.25 6.83
CA SER A 280 -21.45 -10.61 8.14
C SER A 280 -21.16 -11.58 9.27
N GLY A 281 -20.53 -11.09 10.34
CA GLY A 281 -20.22 -11.86 11.53
C GLY A 281 -19.12 -12.89 11.30
N SER A 282 -19.12 -13.95 12.11
CA SER A 282 -18.06 -14.96 12.10
C SER A 282 -18.40 -16.23 11.31
N ASP A 283 -19.66 -16.37 10.88
CA ASP A 283 -20.11 -17.57 10.17
C ASP A 283 -19.51 -17.61 8.77
N GLY A 284 -18.74 -18.65 8.46
CA GLY A 284 -18.05 -18.79 7.17
C GLY A 284 -16.59 -18.39 7.18
N LEU A 285 -16.04 -17.82 8.25
CA LEU A 285 -14.60 -17.61 8.40
C LEU A 285 -13.82 -18.92 8.27
N GLY A 286 -12.62 -18.85 7.70
CA GLY A 286 -11.75 -19.99 7.43
C GLY A 286 -12.23 -20.89 6.29
N LYS A 287 -13.23 -20.45 5.50
CA LYS A 287 -13.77 -21.18 4.34
C LYS A 287 -13.85 -20.28 3.12
N TRP A 288 -13.71 -20.88 1.94
CA TRP A 288 -14.02 -20.19 0.70
C TRP A 288 -15.52 -19.94 0.59
N ASN A 289 -15.88 -18.70 0.34
CA ASN A 289 -17.24 -18.25 0.07
C ASN A 289 -17.26 -17.64 -1.34
N SER A 290 -18.19 -18.11 -2.18
CA SER A 290 -18.30 -17.70 -3.56
C SER A 290 -19.44 -16.71 -3.74
N HIS A 291 -19.18 -15.66 -4.49
CA HIS A 291 -20.14 -14.62 -4.81
C HIS A 291 -20.25 -14.44 -6.33
N SER A 292 -21.45 -14.14 -6.80
CA SER A 292 -21.75 -13.69 -8.15
C SER A 292 -22.80 -12.60 -8.06
N ARG A 293 -22.45 -11.39 -8.49
CA ARG A 293 -23.27 -10.19 -8.31
C ARG A 293 -23.56 -9.53 -9.64
N ASN A 294 -24.83 -9.18 -9.90
CA ASN A 294 -25.13 -8.26 -10.99
C ASN A 294 -24.66 -6.86 -10.59
N ILE A 295 -23.76 -6.29 -11.37
CA ILE A 295 -23.06 -5.05 -11.02
C ILE A 295 -24.03 -3.86 -11.00
N LEU A 296 -24.92 -3.75 -11.98
CA LEU A 296 -25.85 -2.63 -12.08
C LEU A 296 -26.98 -2.72 -11.06
N ASP A 297 -27.41 -3.92 -10.66
CA ASP A 297 -28.37 -4.10 -9.58
C ASP A 297 -27.78 -3.61 -8.25
N ASP A 298 -26.56 -4.05 -7.91
CA ASP A 298 -25.87 -3.61 -6.70
C ASP A 298 -25.57 -2.12 -6.73
N TYR A 299 -25.18 -1.58 -7.91
CA TYR A 299 -24.94 -0.15 -8.06
C TYR A 299 -26.21 0.67 -7.83
N ALA A 300 -27.33 0.25 -8.41
CA ALA A 300 -28.62 0.92 -8.24
C ALA A 300 -29.10 0.89 -6.79
N GLU A 301 -28.85 -0.21 -6.06
CA GLU A 301 -29.22 -0.37 -4.67
C GLU A 301 -28.34 0.47 -3.72
N ALA A 302 -27.02 0.42 -3.92
CA ALA A 302 -26.06 0.94 -2.95
C ALA A 302 -25.57 2.36 -3.27
N VAL A 303 -25.28 2.67 -4.53
CA VAL A 303 -24.70 3.95 -4.96
C VAL A 303 -25.77 4.92 -5.39
N ALA A 304 -26.75 4.45 -6.15
CA ALA A 304 -27.79 5.21 -6.82
C ALA A 304 -27.26 6.26 -7.84
N GLY A 305 -28.15 6.98 -8.50
CA GLY A 305 -27.77 7.96 -9.53
C GLY A 305 -27.65 7.36 -10.93
N GLU A 306 -27.00 8.10 -11.82
CA GLU A 306 -26.77 7.62 -13.21
C GLU A 306 -25.83 6.43 -13.21
N PRO A 307 -26.21 5.32 -13.88
CA PRO A 307 -25.36 4.14 -13.96
C PRO A 307 -24.08 4.42 -14.76
N PRO A 308 -22.95 3.80 -14.37
CA PRO A 308 -21.72 3.88 -15.14
C PRO A 308 -21.82 3.12 -16.46
N LYS A 309 -20.89 3.41 -17.38
CA LYS A 309 -20.81 2.77 -18.68
C LYS A 309 -19.67 1.76 -18.79
N LYS A 310 -18.64 1.93 -17.94
CA LYS A 310 -17.43 1.12 -17.98
C LYS A 310 -16.91 0.81 -16.60
N ILE A 311 -16.28 -0.35 -16.49
CA ILE A 311 -15.37 -0.70 -15.39
C ILE A 311 -13.97 -0.28 -15.82
N VAL A 312 -13.29 0.54 -15.00
CA VAL A 312 -11.94 1.06 -15.28
C VAL A 312 -10.88 0.53 -14.32
N GLY A 313 -11.29 -0.17 -13.28
CA GLY A 313 -10.37 -0.80 -12.34
C GLY A 313 -11.02 -1.86 -11.48
N ILE A 314 -10.23 -2.85 -11.09
CA ILE A 314 -10.53 -3.81 -10.04
C ILE A 314 -9.58 -3.52 -8.90
N TRP A 315 -10.11 -3.32 -7.69
CA TRP A 315 -9.33 -2.96 -6.52
C TRP A 315 -9.42 -4.03 -5.45
N LEU A 316 -8.32 -4.22 -4.74
CA LEU A 316 -8.29 -4.94 -3.47
C LEU A 316 -7.80 -3.98 -2.39
N ILE A 317 -8.57 -3.87 -1.32
CA ILE A 317 -8.39 -2.90 -0.26
C ILE A 317 -8.23 -3.63 1.06
N ALA A 318 -7.23 -3.25 1.82
CA ALA A 318 -6.99 -3.79 3.15
C ALA A 318 -6.52 -2.67 4.08
N ASN A 319 -7.18 -2.52 5.23
CA ASN A 319 -6.88 -1.49 6.22
C ASN A 319 -7.17 -1.99 7.64
N ASN A 320 -6.22 -1.80 8.57
CA ASN A 320 -6.43 -1.99 10.01
C ASN A 320 -5.72 -0.94 10.87
N LEU A 321 -5.55 0.26 10.34
CA LEU A 321 -4.84 1.35 11.02
C LEU A 321 -5.56 1.87 12.26
N PHE A 322 -6.90 1.72 12.35
CA PHE A 322 -7.70 2.31 13.41
C PHE A 322 -7.73 1.44 14.68
N ALA A 323 -8.14 0.18 14.53
CA ALA A 323 -8.23 -0.75 15.66
C ALA A 323 -6.97 -1.60 15.85
N LYS A 324 -6.10 -1.66 14.83
CA LYS A 324 -4.83 -2.39 14.83
C LYS A 324 -5.00 -3.89 15.16
N GLN A 325 -6.15 -4.47 14.77
CA GLN A 325 -6.39 -5.90 14.91
C GLN A 325 -5.90 -6.63 13.67
N ASP A 326 -5.06 -7.63 13.88
CA ASP A 326 -4.55 -8.45 12.78
C ASP A 326 -5.68 -9.11 12.02
N ALA A 327 -5.57 -9.10 10.70
CA ALA A 327 -6.54 -9.74 9.83
C ALA A 327 -5.89 -10.30 8.58
N SER A 328 -6.55 -11.29 7.99
CA SER A 328 -6.11 -11.86 6.73
C SER A 328 -7.29 -12.33 5.88
N ALA A 329 -7.12 -12.18 4.57
CA ALA A 329 -8.05 -12.70 3.59
C ALA A 329 -7.31 -13.15 2.32
N SER A 330 -7.96 -14.02 1.56
CA SER A 330 -7.48 -14.46 0.25
C SER A 330 -8.61 -14.35 -0.76
N PHE A 331 -8.25 -14.03 -2.01
CA PHE A 331 -9.15 -13.86 -3.13
C PHE A 331 -8.69 -14.72 -4.30
N ARG A 332 -9.63 -15.29 -5.06
CA ARG A 332 -9.38 -16.05 -6.29
C ARG A 332 -10.60 -16.02 -7.21
N ASN A 333 -10.44 -16.57 -8.42
CA ASN A 333 -11.53 -16.72 -9.39
C ASN A 333 -12.28 -15.41 -9.65
N ILE A 334 -11.53 -14.30 -9.75
CA ILE A 334 -12.12 -12.98 -10.01
C ILE A 334 -12.47 -12.92 -11.49
N THR A 335 -13.76 -12.88 -11.81
CA THR A 335 -14.25 -12.93 -13.20
C THR A 335 -15.34 -11.92 -13.47
N LEU A 336 -15.41 -11.47 -14.72
CA LEU A 336 -16.56 -10.74 -15.26
C LEU A 336 -17.15 -11.60 -16.39
N VAL A 337 -18.47 -11.81 -16.33
CA VAL A 337 -19.23 -12.62 -17.29
C VAL A 337 -20.38 -11.78 -17.81
N ASP A 338 -20.52 -11.69 -19.13
CA ASP A 338 -21.58 -10.98 -19.82
C ASP A 338 -22.30 -11.92 -20.78
N ASP A 339 -23.62 -12.05 -20.66
CA ASP A 339 -24.43 -12.96 -21.48
C ASP A 339 -23.83 -14.39 -21.60
N ASP A 340 -23.37 -14.94 -20.47
CA ASP A 340 -22.70 -16.25 -20.37
C ASP A 340 -21.29 -16.31 -21.02
N GLU A 341 -20.76 -15.22 -21.56
CA GLU A 341 -19.38 -15.12 -22.04
C GLU A 341 -18.46 -14.51 -20.98
N GLN A 342 -17.34 -15.19 -20.69
CA GLN A 342 -16.33 -14.66 -19.79
C GLN A 342 -15.52 -13.57 -20.51
N VAL A 343 -15.71 -12.31 -20.10
CA VAL A 343 -15.01 -11.14 -20.65
C VAL A 343 -13.73 -10.78 -19.91
N PHE A 344 -13.60 -11.29 -18.68
CA PHE A 344 -12.40 -11.10 -17.86
C PHE A 344 -12.23 -12.29 -16.89
N SER A 345 -10.97 -12.65 -16.61
CA SER A 345 -10.61 -13.67 -15.61
C SER A 345 -9.23 -13.39 -15.02
N TYR A 346 -9.15 -13.53 -13.70
CA TYR A 346 -7.92 -13.39 -12.95
C TYR A 346 -7.77 -14.51 -11.93
#